data_6ce9f998d2ef157efccd16242ced0aab
#
_entry.id   6ce9f998d2ef157efccd16242ced0aab
#
_cell.length_a   1.000
_cell.length_b   1.000
_cell.length_c   1.000
_cell.angle_alpha   90.00
_cell.angle_beta   90.00
_cell.angle_gamma   90.00
#
_symmetry.space_group_name_H-M   'P 1'
#
loop_
_entity.id
_entity.type
_entity.pdbx_description
1 polymer ?
#
loop_
_entity_poly.entity_id
_entity_poly.type
_entity_poly.pdbx_seq_one_letter_code
_entity_poly.pdbx_strand_id
1 'polypeptide(L)'
;MSNRSKGNQLQNTLRKAFEAARFRVETARPDLRWIRKKGSKAVTPIALAHDLFGVFDLIAVPLSGCRFSAIRMVQVTTAEHAAARRAKVVGEISTWSQEILTLVSPEIWAWHGGRRRKKKSGEGDILAQCWTIEDPDGNRIENYLEQAVLP
;
A
#
# COMPACT_ATOMS: atom_id res chain seq x y z
N MET A 1 7.87 14.82 -12.90
CA MET A 1 6.92 14.37 -11.87
C MET A 1 7.69 14.21 -10.56
N SER A 2 7.22 14.81 -9.47
CA SER A 2 7.91 14.68 -8.18
C SER A 2 7.76 13.26 -7.62
N ASN A 3 8.69 12.82 -6.77
CA ASN A 3 8.63 11.50 -6.10
C ASN A 3 7.33 11.32 -5.29
N ARG A 4 6.82 12.40 -4.71
CA ARG A 4 5.53 12.43 -4.00
C ARG A 4 4.34 12.15 -4.92
N SER A 5 4.36 12.70 -6.13
CA SER A 5 3.32 12.46 -7.15
C SER A 5 3.28 10.99 -7.60
N LYS A 6 4.46 10.36 -7.75
CA LYS A 6 4.56 8.93 -8.09
C LYS A 6 4.01 8.06 -6.97
N GLY A 7 4.36 8.32 -5.71
CA GLY A 7 3.85 7.58 -4.56
C GLY A 7 2.32 7.61 -4.49
N ASN A 8 1.72 8.79 -4.62
CA ASN A 8 0.27 8.94 -4.62
C ASN A 8 -0.41 8.19 -5.78
N GLN A 9 0.21 8.15 -6.97
CA GLN A 9 -0.32 7.39 -8.10
C GLN A 9 -0.29 5.88 -7.84
N LEU A 10 0.80 5.37 -7.26
CA LEU A 10 0.93 3.96 -6.92
C LEU A 10 -0.10 3.54 -5.87
N GLN A 11 -0.28 4.33 -4.81
CA GLN A 11 -1.31 4.09 -3.80
C GLN A 11 -2.72 4.09 -4.41
N ASN A 12 -3.04 5.06 -5.26
CA ASN A 12 -4.35 5.13 -5.92
C ASN A 12 -4.59 3.94 -6.86
N THR A 13 -3.56 3.47 -7.56
CA THR A 13 -3.66 2.30 -8.42
C THR A 13 -3.98 1.05 -7.60
N LEU A 14 -3.26 0.83 -6.50
CA LEU A 14 -3.52 -0.29 -5.60
C LEU A 14 -4.88 -0.18 -4.92
N ARG A 15 -5.27 1.00 -4.46
CA ARG A 15 -6.60 1.21 -3.88
C ARG A 15 -7.70 0.72 -4.82
N LYS A 16 -7.67 1.15 -6.09
CA LYS A 16 -8.66 0.73 -7.09
C LYS A 16 -8.64 -0.78 -7.34
N ALA A 17 -7.46 -1.40 -7.35
CA ALA A 17 -7.33 -2.83 -7.54
C ALA A 17 -7.92 -3.62 -6.35
N PHE A 18 -7.67 -3.19 -5.12
CA PHE A 18 -8.28 -3.78 -3.93
C PHE A 18 -9.80 -3.58 -3.89
N GLU A 19 -10.29 -2.39 -4.24
CA GLU A 19 -11.74 -2.10 -4.33
C GLU A 19 -12.42 -3.01 -5.37
N ALA A 20 -11.80 -3.20 -6.54
CA ALA A 20 -12.29 -4.13 -7.56
C ALA A 20 -12.31 -5.59 -7.08
N ALA A 21 -11.39 -5.97 -6.21
CA ALA A 21 -11.31 -7.27 -5.57
C ALA A 21 -12.16 -7.42 -4.30
N ARG A 22 -13.15 -6.55 -4.11
CA ARG A 22 -14.11 -6.59 -2.98
C ARG A 22 -13.50 -6.29 -1.62
N PHE A 23 -12.52 -5.41 -1.56
CA PHE A 23 -12.04 -4.83 -0.32
C PHE A 23 -12.54 -3.39 -0.16
N ARG A 24 -12.82 -3.01 1.07
CA ARG A 24 -12.93 -1.61 1.45
C ARG A 24 -11.54 -1.10 1.80
N VAL A 25 -11.13 0.02 1.20
CA VAL A 25 -9.77 0.53 1.34
C VAL A 25 -9.77 1.90 2.01
N GLU A 26 -8.96 2.03 3.06
CA GLU A 26 -8.60 3.31 3.64
C GLU A 26 -7.11 3.57 3.36
N THR A 27 -6.81 4.78 2.93
CA THR A 27 -5.44 5.23 2.66
C THR A 27 -4.96 6.18 3.74
N ALA A 28 -3.67 6.15 4.03
CA ALA A 28 -3.04 7.15 4.87
C ALA A 28 -3.26 8.54 4.27
N ARG A 29 -3.76 9.46 5.07
CA ARG A 29 -4.03 10.84 4.63
C ARG A 29 -2.96 11.76 5.20
N PRO A 30 -2.45 12.72 4.42
CA PRO A 30 -1.59 13.75 4.97
C PRO A 30 -2.35 14.59 5.98
N ASP A 31 -1.76 14.80 7.14
CA ASP A 31 -2.24 15.75 8.12
C ASP A 31 -1.81 17.16 7.71
N LEU A 32 -2.78 18.08 7.58
CA LEU A 32 -2.49 19.48 7.25
C LEU A 32 -2.25 20.25 8.55
N ARG A 33 -1.00 20.67 8.76
CA ARG A 33 -0.67 21.60 9.85
C ARG A 33 -0.37 22.98 9.28
N TRP A 34 -1.00 23.95 9.92
CA TRP A 34 -0.74 25.37 9.62
C TRP A 34 0.44 25.84 10.46
N ILE A 35 1.52 26.24 9.80
CA ILE A 35 2.69 26.78 10.49
C ILE A 35 2.89 28.25 10.13
N ARG A 36 3.25 29.02 11.17
CA ARG A 36 3.69 30.40 11.00
C ARG A 36 5.22 30.42 11.08
N LYS A 37 5.87 30.86 10.01
CA LYS A 37 7.32 31.12 10.05
C LYS A 37 7.62 32.25 11.00
N LYS A 38 8.68 32.10 11.81
CA LYS A 38 9.16 33.15 12.74
C LYS A 38 9.41 34.43 11.95
N GLY A 39 8.77 35.55 12.35
CA GLY A 39 8.88 36.86 11.68
C GLY A 39 7.92 37.10 10.51
N SER A 40 7.05 36.16 10.15
CA SER A 40 6.03 36.32 9.10
C SER A 40 4.62 36.36 9.66
N LYS A 41 3.77 37.22 9.10
CA LYS A 41 2.33 37.20 9.39
C LYS A 41 1.59 36.12 8.58
N ALA A 42 2.23 35.53 7.56
CA ALA A 42 1.63 34.53 6.72
C ALA A 42 1.65 33.15 7.40
N VAL A 43 0.53 32.44 7.31
CA VAL A 43 0.36 31.06 7.78
C VAL A 43 0.36 30.16 6.53
N THR A 44 1.27 29.20 6.48
CA THR A 44 1.42 28.28 5.35
C THR A 44 0.99 26.89 5.76
N PRO A 45 0.13 26.21 4.99
CA PRO A 45 -0.21 24.82 5.25
C PRO A 45 0.99 23.92 4.90
N ILE A 46 1.37 23.05 5.82
CA ILE A 46 2.32 21.97 5.56
C ILE A 46 1.57 20.66 5.65
N ALA A 47 1.65 19.87 4.59
CA ALA A 47 1.17 18.50 4.61
C ALA A 47 2.25 17.59 5.23
N LEU A 48 1.96 17.04 6.40
CA LEU A 48 2.76 15.97 7.00
C LEU A 48 2.19 14.65 6.49
N ALA A 49 3.05 13.81 5.90
CA ALA A 49 2.66 12.45 5.57
C ALA A 49 2.51 11.66 6.87
N HIS A 50 1.31 11.15 7.14
CA HIS A 50 1.08 10.20 8.20
C HIS A 50 0.78 8.85 7.58
N ASP A 51 1.74 7.94 7.71
CA ASP A 51 1.50 6.53 7.41
C ASP A 51 0.62 5.94 8.54
N LEU A 52 -0.25 5.00 8.21
CA LEU A 52 -1.02 4.26 9.21
C LEU A 52 -0.05 3.48 10.10
N PHE A 53 -0.13 3.69 11.42
CA PHE A 53 0.85 3.16 12.40
C PHE A 53 2.31 3.53 12.08
N GLY A 54 2.52 4.61 11.34
CA GLY A 54 3.86 5.08 10.96
C GLY A 54 4.56 4.29 9.85
N VAL A 55 3.94 3.25 9.29
CA VAL A 55 4.58 2.36 8.30
C VAL A 55 3.69 1.93 7.15
N PHE A 56 2.37 1.94 7.26
CA PHE A 56 1.47 1.46 6.21
C PHE A 56 0.80 2.60 5.45
N ASP A 57 0.72 2.45 4.13
CA ASP A 57 0.10 3.42 3.24
C ASP A 57 -1.41 3.21 3.09
N LEU A 58 -1.86 1.97 3.20
CA LEU A 58 -3.29 1.62 3.11
C LEU A 58 -3.65 0.39 3.93
N ILE A 59 -4.94 0.34 4.32
CA ILE A 59 -5.58 -0.82 4.93
C ILE A 59 -6.71 -1.25 4.02
N ALA A 60 -6.75 -2.55 3.68
CA ALA A 60 -7.81 -3.14 2.90
C ALA A 60 -8.56 -4.19 3.72
N VAL A 61 -9.84 -3.92 3.97
CA VAL A 61 -10.74 -4.78 4.75
C VAL A 61 -11.61 -5.58 3.78
N PRO A 62 -11.61 -6.92 3.86
CA PRO A 62 -12.42 -7.73 2.97
C PRO A 62 -13.92 -7.53 3.22
N LEU A 63 -14.69 -7.34 2.16
CA LEU A 63 -16.15 -7.22 2.20
C LEU A 63 -16.82 -8.59 2.01
N SER A 64 -18.13 -8.63 2.23
CA SER A 64 -18.94 -9.80 1.90
C SER A 64 -18.75 -10.19 0.44
N GLY A 65 -18.54 -11.48 0.17
CA GLY A 65 -18.21 -12.01 -1.17
C GLY A 65 -16.72 -11.96 -1.52
N CYS A 66 -15.87 -11.45 -0.64
CA CYS A 66 -14.43 -11.62 -0.77
C CYS A 66 -14.02 -13.04 -0.34
N ARG A 67 -13.11 -13.65 -1.08
CA ARG A 67 -12.57 -14.99 -0.77
C ARG A 67 -11.65 -14.98 0.46
N PHE A 68 -11.00 -13.87 0.72
CA PHE A 68 -10.04 -13.72 1.80
C PHE A 68 -10.69 -13.06 3.02
N SER A 69 -10.28 -13.49 4.20
CA SER A 69 -10.82 -12.99 5.48
C SER A 69 -9.86 -12.07 6.23
N ALA A 70 -8.57 -12.11 5.93
CA ALA A 70 -7.58 -11.27 6.62
C ALA A 70 -7.61 -9.83 6.12
N ILE A 71 -7.53 -8.89 7.06
CA ILE A 71 -7.30 -7.48 6.76
C ILE A 71 -5.87 -7.33 6.21
N ARG A 72 -5.73 -6.66 5.06
CA ARG A 72 -4.42 -6.38 4.46
C ARG A 72 -3.91 -5.04 4.92
N MET A 73 -2.70 -5.01 5.44
CA MET A 73 -2.00 -3.79 5.81
C MET A 73 -0.81 -3.61 4.87
N VAL A 74 -0.90 -2.63 3.98
CA VAL A 74 -0.03 -2.54 2.82
C VAL A 74 0.90 -1.35 2.91
N GLN A 75 2.20 -1.64 2.82
CA GLN A 75 3.23 -0.66 2.56
C GLN A 75 3.52 -0.62 1.05
N VAL A 76 3.32 0.52 0.43
CA VAL A 76 3.57 0.73 -1.01
C VAL A 76 4.96 1.31 -1.20
N THR A 77 5.75 0.73 -2.10
CA THR A 77 7.12 1.20 -2.34
C THR A 77 7.58 0.92 -3.78
N THR A 78 8.78 1.32 -4.10
CA THR A 78 9.50 0.86 -5.30
C THR A 78 10.42 -0.30 -4.95
N ALA A 79 10.80 -1.10 -5.95
CA ALA A 79 11.65 -2.28 -5.74
C ALA A 79 12.98 -1.95 -5.04
N GLU A 80 13.57 -0.80 -5.36
CA GLU A 80 14.83 -0.32 -4.77
C GLU A 80 14.74 -0.02 -3.27
N HIS A 81 13.53 0.30 -2.77
CA HIS A 81 13.28 0.64 -1.37
C HIS A 81 12.59 -0.46 -0.57
N ALA A 82 12.26 -1.59 -1.20
CA ALA A 82 11.48 -2.67 -0.58
C ALA A 82 12.13 -3.20 0.71
N ALA A 83 13.43 -3.45 0.70
CA ALA A 83 14.16 -3.97 1.86
C ALA A 83 14.10 -3.00 3.06
N ALA A 84 14.32 -1.70 2.82
CA ALA A 84 14.26 -0.69 3.88
C ALA A 84 12.84 -0.54 4.44
N ARG A 85 11.81 -0.63 3.59
CA ARG A 85 10.40 -0.58 4.02
C ARG A 85 10.00 -1.83 4.79
N ARG A 86 10.45 -3.01 4.36
CA ARG A 86 10.25 -4.26 5.09
C ARG A 86 10.83 -4.19 6.50
N ALA A 87 12.04 -3.67 6.68
CA ALA A 87 12.64 -3.50 8.00
C ALA A 87 11.78 -2.62 8.93
N LYS A 88 11.19 -1.54 8.41
CA LYS A 88 10.26 -0.70 9.16
C LYS A 88 8.99 -1.46 9.56
N VAL A 89 8.39 -2.21 8.64
CA VAL A 89 7.20 -3.02 8.91
C VAL A 89 7.50 -4.06 9.99
N VAL A 90 8.62 -4.77 9.90
CA VAL A 90 9.06 -5.74 10.92
C VAL A 90 9.20 -5.08 12.28
N GLY A 91 9.83 -3.90 12.35
CA GLY A 91 9.96 -3.14 13.59
C GLY A 91 8.62 -2.79 14.22
N GLU A 92 7.64 -2.37 13.43
CA GLU A 92 6.29 -2.03 13.92
C GLU A 92 5.54 -3.27 14.38
N ILE A 93 5.40 -4.30 13.55
CA ILE A 93 4.61 -5.49 13.88
C ILE A 93 5.19 -6.31 15.03
N SER A 94 6.49 -6.18 15.31
CA SER A 94 7.12 -6.84 16.46
C SER A 94 6.55 -6.38 17.81
N THR A 95 5.88 -5.23 17.83
CA THR A 95 5.19 -4.69 19.01
C THR A 95 3.75 -5.18 19.15
N TRP A 96 3.21 -5.86 18.12
CA TRP A 96 1.81 -6.29 18.08
C TRP A 96 1.61 -7.64 18.77
N SER A 97 0.40 -7.86 19.29
CA SER A 97 0.05 -9.17 19.88
C SER A 97 -0.15 -10.22 18.78
N GLN A 98 0.04 -11.48 19.15
CA GLN A 98 -0.16 -12.60 18.23
C GLN A 98 -1.61 -12.70 17.75
N GLU A 99 -2.57 -12.37 18.61
CA GLU A 99 -4.00 -12.37 18.26
C GLU A 99 -4.28 -11.41 17.10
N ILE A 100 -3.68 -10.20 17.13
CA ILE A 100 -3.81 -9.25 16.04
C ILE A 100 -3.15 -9.77 14.76
N LEU A 101 -1.97 -10.35 14.86
CA LEU A 101 -1.25 -10.92 13.71
C LEU A 101 -1.98 -12.10 13.04
N THR A 102 -2.93 -12.74 13.73
CA THR A 102 -3.81 -13.73 13.09
C THR A 102 -4.93 -13.11 12.25
N LEU A 103 -5.30 -11.87 12.52
CA LEU A 103 -6.40 -11.16 11.85
C LEU A 103 -5.94 -10.29 10.70
N VAL A 104 -4.68 -9.87 10.72
CA VAL A 104 -4.10 -8.97 9.73
C VAL A 104 -2.99 -9.66 8.94
N SER A 105 -2.82 -9.24 7.69
CA SER A 105 -1.72 -9.66 6.82
C SER A 105 -0.92 -8.41 6.44
N PRO A 106 0.23 -8.17 7.08
CA PRO A 106 1.13 -7.10 6.68
C PRO A 106 1.82 -7.47 5.36
N GLU A 107 1.85 -6.55 4.40
CA GLU A 107 2.38 -6.79 3.07
C GLU A 107 3.19 -5.60 2.57
N ILE A 108 4.25 -5.89 1.83
CA ILE A 108 5.05 -4.90 1.11
C ILE A 108 4.78 -5.08 -0.39
N TRP A 109 4.21 -4.07 -1.01
CA TRP A 109 3.95 -4.03 -2.44
C TRP A 109 4.97 -3.15 -3.13
N ALA A 110 5.89 -3.77 -3.85
CA ALA A 110 7.00 -3.11 -4.52
C ALA A 110 6.75 -2.98 -6.02
N TRP A 111 6.75 -1.75 -6.52
CA TRP A 111 6.62 -1.42 -7.92
C TRP A 111 7.97 -1.54 -8.66
N HIS A 112 8.01 -2.30 -9.75
CA HIS A 112 9.22 -2.54 -10.55
C HIS A 112 9.42 -1.58 -11.72
N GLY A 113 8.50 -0.65 -11.95
CA GLY A 113 8.60 0.25 -13.08
C GLY A 113 8.32 -0.46 -14.40
N GLY A 114 7.06 -0.80 -14.65
CA GLY A 114 6.66 -1.33 -15.95
C GLY A 114 6.64 -0.25 -17.02
N ARG A 115 7.34 -0.43 -18.13
CA ARG A 115 6.97 0.25 -19.37
C ARG A 115 5.55 -0.18 -19.70
N ARG A 116 4.64 0.77 -19.95
CA ARG A 116 3.31 0.49 -20.51
C ARG A 116 3.52 -0.29 -21.83
N ARG A 117 3.58 -1.61 -21.77
CA ARG A 117 3.42 -2.43 -22.95
C ARG A 117 1.96 -2.28 -23.37
N LYS A 118 1.75 -1.87 -24.63
CA LYS A 118 0.42 -1.92 -25.24
C LYS A 118 -0.10 -3.35 -25.07
N LYS A 119 -1.28 -3.51 -24.46
CA LYS A 119 -1.97 -4.80 -24.35
C LYS A 119 -2.00 -5.45 -25.72
N LYS A 120 -1.33 -6.59 -25.87
CA LYS A 120 -1.74 -7.60 -26.84
C LYS A 120 -2.92 -8.33 -26.23
N SER A 121 -4.05 -8.42 -26.95
CA SER A 121 -5.21 -9.15 -26.49
C SER A 121 -4.82 -10.58 -26.11
N GLY A 122 -5.00 -10.95 -24.83
CA GLY A 122 -4.70 -12.28 -24.30
C GLY A 122 -3.60 -12.36 -23.24
N GLU A 123 -2.91 -11.29 -22.90
CA GLU A 123 -1.95 -11.26 -21.78
C GLU A 123 -2.65 -10.81 -20.48
N GLY A 124 -2.40 -11.55 -19.41
CA GLY A 124 -2.91 -11.31 -18.07
C GLY A 124 -2.61 -9.91 -17.53
N ASP A 125 -3.28 -9.54 -16.48
CA ASP A 125 -3.37 -8.18 -15.97
C ASP A 125 -1.98 -7.53 -15.77
N ILE A 126 -1.81 -6.34 -16.29
CA ILE A 126 -0.61 -5.49 -16.19
C ILE A 126 -0.21 -5.27 -14.72
N LEU A 127 -1.16 -5.29 -13.78
CA LEU A 127 -0.90 -5.17 -12.34
C LEU A 127 -0.06 -6.31 -11.80
N ALA A 128 -0.29 -7.56 -12.23
CA ALA A 128 0.45 -8.73 -11.74
C ALA A 128 1.92 -8.72 -12.15
N GLN A 129 2.24 -8.12 -13.30
CA GLN A 129 3.60 -8.10 -13.85
C GLN A 129 4.47 -6.97 -13.30
N CYS A 130 3.87 -5.94 -12.75
CA CYS A 130 4.58 -4.73 -12.32
C CYS A 130 4.80 -4.66 -10.81
N TRP A 131 4.20 -5.57 -10.03
CA TRP A 131 4.27 -5.59 -8.59
C TRP A 131 4.89 -6.87 -8.06
N THR A 132 5.78 -6.75 -7.11
CA THR A 132 6.20 -7.85 -6.23
C THR A 132 5.55 -7.66 -4.88
N ILE A 133 4.95 -8.70 -4.34
CA ILE A 133 4.33 -8.72 -3.03
C ILE A 133 5.20 -9.58 -2.12
N GLU A 134 5.55 -9.06 -0.97
CA GLU A 134 6.33 -9.76 0.04
C GLU A 134 5.65 -9.68 1.40
N ASP A 135 5.82 -10.74 2.20
CA ASP A 135 5.51 -10.70 3.62
C ASP A 135 6.64 -10.02 4.43
N PRO A 136 6.46 -9.77 5.73
CA PRO A 136 7.51 -9.18 6.57
C PRO A 136 8.79 -10.02 6.67
N ASP A 137 8.71 -11.34 6.46
CA ASP A 137 9.85 -12.23 6.47
C ASP A 137 10.62 -12.23 5.14
N GLY A 138 10.09 -11.52 4.14
CA GLY A 138 10.67 -11.39 2.82
C GLY A 138 10.29 -12.51 1.85
N ASN A 139 9.31 -13.35 2.22
CA ASN A 139 8.79 -14.36 1.33
C ASN A 139 7.88 -13.73 0.29
N ARG A 140 8.03 -14.16 -0.96
CA ARG A 140 7.18 -13.68 -2.05
C ARG A 140 5.77 -14.24 -1.93
N ILE A 141 4.78 -13.37 -2.06
CA ILE A 141 3.36 -13.71 -2.13
C ILE A 141 2.92 -13.59 -3.58
N GLU A 142 2.17 -14.57 -4.08
CA GLU A 142 1.52 -14.45 -5.39
C GLU A 142 0.42 -13.39 -5.37
N ASN A 143 0.21 -12.70 -6.51
CA ASN A 143 -0.85 -11.72 -6.60
C ASN A 143 -2.21 -12.42 -6.51
N TYR A 144 -2.92 -12.15 -5.43
CA TYR A 144 -4.18 -12.79 -5.08
C TYR A 144 -5.41 -11.95 -5.47
N LEU A 145 -5.23 -10.72 -5.95
CA LEU A 145 -6.35 -9.80 -6.20
C LEU A 145 -7.32 -10.33 -7.26
N GLU A 146 -6.83 -11.02 -8.28
CA GLU A 146 -7.66 -11.64 -9.31
C GLU A 146 -8.52 -12.81 -8.76
N GLN A 147 -8.06 -13.44 -7.69
CA GLN A 147 -8.72 -14.58 -7.04
C GLN A 147 -9.57 -14.17 -5.82
N ALA A 148 -9.61 -12.88 -5.52
CA ALA A 148 -10.23 -12.39 -4.29
C ALA A 148 -11.76 -12.48 -4.31
N VAL A 149 -12.39 -12.47 -5.48
CA VAL A 149 -13.86 -12.53 -5.63
C VAL A 149 -14.32 -13.98 -5.68
N LEU A 150 -15.32 -14.31 -4.86
CA LEU A 150 -15.99 -15.61 -4.95
C LEU A 150 -16.77 -15.71 -6.28
N PRO A 151 -16.76 -16.89 -6.91
CA PRO A 151 -17.53 -17.14 -8.14
C PRO A 151 -19.03 -16.97 -7.93
#